data_6947cbbeacfdb289928308235fbecfd5
#
_entry.id   6947cbbeacfdb289928308235fbecfd5
#
_cell.length_a   1.000
_cell.length_b   1.000
_cell.length_c   1.000
_cell.angle_alpha   90.00
_cell.angle_beta   90.00
_cell.angle_gamma   90.00
#
_symmetry.space_group_name_H-M   'P 1'
#
loop_
_entity.id
_entity.type
_entity.pdbx_description
1 polymer ?
#
loop_
_entity_poly.entity_id
_entity_poly.type
_entity_poly.pdbx_seq_one_letter_code
_entity_poly.pdbx_strand_id
1 'polypeptide(L)'
;QFNTRKQLILKTIYAYIDHSGSLYDTDCLSLFGTNSFNLVWEGICADIMDNQLDVRLSALILPMPLKAEYNKNQRLIDLIEKPLWTATGKTANDTLIPDLISIKDGQFIIFDAKYYNAELEHGRIPKGQPGIESITKQYLYQLAYQKFITDHGFIGVKNCFLMPTESEEIEDRGEASMEMLSALGLQNIKVRFLPARMVYAHYLSDRKMDIDALNL
;
A
#
# COMPACT_ATOMS: atom_id res chain seq x y z
N GLN A 1 11.23 10.38 -21.05
CA GLN A 1 11.01 9.05 -21.66
C GLN A 1 9.62 8.60 -21.28
N PHE A 2 8.70 8.56 -22.23
CA PHE A 2 7.36 8.01 -21.99
C PHE A 2 7.50 6.53 -21.63
N ASN A 3 6.95 6.15 -20.49
CA ASN A 3 7.01 4.76 -20.02
C ASN A 3 6.08 3.89 -20.91
N THR A 4 6.64 3.33 -21.95
CA THR A 4 5.97 2.52 -22.98
C THR A 4 5.17 1.36 -22.37
N ARG A 5 5.60 0.85 -21.22
CA ARG A 5 4.94 -0.24 -20.49
C ARG A 5 3.62 0.20 -19.88
N LYS A 6 3.58 1.39 -19.26
CA LYS A 6 2.35 1.99 -18.71
C LYS A 6 1.32 2.23 -19.83
N GLN A 7 1.76 2.76 -20.95
CA GLN A 7 0.89 3.01 -22.12
C GLN A 7 0.34 1.72 -22.72
N LEU A 8 1.14 0.65 -22.76
CA LEU A 8 0.71 -0.63 -23.29
C LEU A 8 -0.39 -1.25 -22.41
N ILE A 9 -0.18 -1.29 -21.11
CA ILE A 9 -1.16 -1.82 -20.14
C ILE A 9 -2.50 -1.09 -20.30
N LEU A 10 -2.47 0.23 -20.43
CA LEU A 10 -3.70 1.01 -20.57
C LEU A 10 -4.40 0.86 -21.90
N LYS A 11 -3.65 0.84 -22.97
CA LYS A 11 -4.24 0.54 -24.28
C LYS A 11 -4.94 -0.82 -24.25
N THR A 12 -4.36 -1.78 -23.55
CA THR A 12 -4.96 -3.12 -23.38
C THR A 12 -6.22 -3.07 -22.51
N ILE A 13 -6.19 -2.36 -21.40
CA ILE A 13 -7.38 -2.19 -20.52
C ILE A 13 -8.48 -1.39 -21.25
N TYR A 14 -8.12 -0.32 -21.95
CA TYR A 14 -9.08 0.48 -22.72
C TYR A 14 -9.71 -0.34 -23.83
N ALA A 15 -8.91 -1.10 -24.59
CA ALA A 15 -9.41 -1.99 -25.63
C ALA A 15 -10.35 -3.06 -25.08
N TYR A 16 -10.08 -3.60 -23.88
CA TYR A 16 -10.95 -4.56 -23.20
C TYR A 16 -12.30 -3.93 -22.81
N ILE A 17 -12.30 -2.71 -22.28
CA ILE A 17 -13.52 -2.01 -21.84
C ILE A 17 -14.35 -1.55 -23.05
N ASP A 18 -13.70 -1.04 -24.08
CA ASP A 18 -14.36 -0.47 -25.27
C ASP A 18 -14.96 -1.57 -26.17
N HIS A 19 -14.42 -2.78 -26.14
CA HIS A 19 -14.86 -3.92 -26.96
C HIS A 19 -15.86 -4.85 -26.29
N SER A 20 -16.35 -4.50 -25.09
CA SER A 20 -17.39 -5.27 -24.40
C SER A 20 -18.75 -5.32 -25.16
N GLY A 21 -18.83 -4.66 -26.30
CA GLY A 21 -20.04 -4.58 -27.13
C GLY A 21 -20.09 -5.47 -28.38
N SER A 22 -19.02 -6.16 -28.79
CA SER A 22 -19.00 -6.97 -30.02
C SER A 22 -18.28 -8.30 -29.84
N LEU A 23 -19.03 -9.35 -29.55
CA LEU A 23 -18.56 -10.74 -29.45
C LEU A 23 -18.38 -11.43 -30.84
N TYR A 24 -18.47 -10.72 -31.96
CA TYR A 24 -18.57 -11.32 -33.30
C TYR A 24 -17.52 -10.85 -34.32
N ASP A 25 -16.51 -10.08 -33.92
CA ASP A 25 -15.44 -9.70 -34.85
C ASP A 25 -14.24 -10.64 -34.65
N THR A 26 -14.08 -11.58 -35.59
CA THR A 26 -13.14 -12.72 -35.52
C THR A 26 -11.72 -12.36 -35.95
N ASP A 27 -11.39 -11.12 -36.15
CA ASP A 27 -10.04 -10.72 -36.53
C ASP A 27 -9.16 -10.41 -35.31
N CYS A 28 -8.48 -11.47 -34.83
CA CYS A 28 -7.24 -11.47 -34.05
C CYS A 28 -7.12 -10.42 -32.92
N LEU A 29 -8.08 -10.37 -31.98
CA LEU A 29 -7.87 -9.66 -30.72
C LEU A 29 -7.22 -10.61 -29.71
N SER A 30 -5.91 -10.49 -29.53
CA SER A 30 -5.23 -11.13 -28.40
C SER A 30 -5.52 -10.33 -27.14
N LEU A 31 -6.48 -10.77 -26.34
CA LEU A 31 -6.78 -10.21 -25.03
C LEU A 31 -5.73 -10.69 -24.02
N PHE A 32 -4.83 -9.80 -23.66
CA PHE A 32 -3.96 -10.00 -22.51
C PHE A 32 -4.65 -9.42 -21.28
N GLY A 33 -5.12 -10.28 -20.40
CA GLY A 33 -5.70 -9.93 -19.12
C GLY A 33 -4.84 -10.39 -17.96
N THR A 34 -5.08 -9.88 -16.77
CA THR A 34 -4.55 -10.42 -15.52
C THR A 34 -5.70 -10.93 -14.66
N ASN A 35 -5.51 -12.08 -14.04
CA ASN A 35 -6.39 -12.60 -12.99
C ASN A 35 -5.96 -12.11 -11.59
N SER A 36 -4.93 -11.26 -11.52
CA SER A 36 -4.32 -10.73 -10.30
C SER A 36 -4.39 -9.20 -10.29
N PHE A 37 -5.60 -8.64 -10.49
CA PHE A 37 -5.80 -7.20 -10.56
C PHE A 37 -5.48 -6.50 -9.23
N ASN A 38 -5.54 -7.22 -8.11
CA ASN A 38 -5.05 -6.76 -6.82
C ASN A 38 -3.59 -6.28 -6.89
N LEU A 39 -2.69 -7.03 -7.58
CA LEU A 39 -1.28 -6.63 -7.75
C LEU A 39 -1.14 -5.35 -8.59
N VAL A 40 -2.05 -5.13 -9.54
CA VAL A 40 -2.11 -3.89 -10.32
C VAL A 40 -2.49 -2.72 -9.42
N TRP A 41 -3.51 -2.90 -8.58
CA TRP A 41 -3.96 -1.90 -7.62
C TRP A 41 -2.86 -1.55 -6.61
N GLU A 42 -2.22 -2.56 -6.00
CA GLU A 42 -1.09 -2.41 -5.08
C GLU A 42 0.04 -1.60 -5.73
N GLY A 43 0.46 -1.99 -6.95
CA GLY A 43 1.52 -1.29 -7.68
C GLY A 43 1.19 0.16 -8.04
N ILE A 44 -0.07 0.44 -8.39
CA ILE A 44 -0.52 1.80 -8.69
C ILE A 44 -0.56 2.64 -7.41
N CYS A 45 -1.12 2.11 -6.32
CA CYS A 45 -1.13 2.79 -5.03
C CYS A 45 0.30 3.08 -4.55
N ALA A 46 1.22 2.12 -4.67
CA ALA A 46 2.62 2.31 -4.31
C ALA A 46 3.28 3.44 -5.09
N ASP A 47 2.98 3.56 -6.38
CA ASP A 47 3.54 4.62 -7.22
C ASP A 47 2.97 6.00 -6.82
N ILE A 48 1.65 6.14 -6.75
CA ILE A 48 1.03 7.46 -6.51
C ILE A 48 1.18 7.97 -5.08
N MET A 49 1.36 7.08 -4.08
CA MET A 49 1.56 7.43 -2.66
C MET A 49 3.03 7.61 -2.29
N ASP A 50 3.92 7.72 -3.27
CA ASP A 50 5.36 7.90 -3.03
C ASP A 50 5.98 6.83 -2.14
N ASN A 51 5.86 5.56 -2.56
CA ASN A 51 6.39 4.43 -1.80
C ASN A 51 7.91 4.52 -1.62
N GLN A 52 8.36 4.45 -0.38
CA GLN A 52 9.77 4.59 0.00
C GLN A 52 10.43 3.27 0.47
N LEU A 53 9.74 2.13 0.33
CA LEU A 53 10.28 0.83 0.75
C LEU A 53 11.65 0.50 0.14
N ASP A 54 11.83 0.81 -1.14
CA ASP A 54 13.09 0.53 -1.84
C ASP A 54 14.09 1.68 -1.77
N VAL A 55 13.76 2.76 -1.07
CA VAL A 55 14.65 3.91 -0.92
C VAL A 55 15.73 3.59 0.12
N ARG A 56 16.98 3.99 -0.18
CA ARG A 56 18.08 3.83 0.77
C ARG A 56 17.89 4.74 1.98
N LEU A 57 18.25 4.26 3.17
CA LEU A 57 18.08 5.02 4.40
C LEU A 57 18.76 6.40 4.36
N SER A 58 19.88 6.51 3.64
CA SER A 58 20.58 7.80 3.45
C SER A 58 19.84 8.81 2.58
N ALA A 59 18.85 8.37 1.82
CA ALA A 59 18.06 9.22 0.92
C ALA A 59 16.68 9.56 1.47
N LEU A 60 16.29 8.97 2.61
CA LEU A 60 15.03 9.28 3.29
C LEU A 60 15.08 10.66 3.95
N ILE A 61 13.98 11.36 3.92
CA ILE A 61 13.80 12.61 4.67
C ILE A 61 13.30 12.24 6.07
N LEU A 62 14.23 12.13 7.00
CA LEU A 62 13.95 11.73 8.38
C LEU A 62 13.80 12.96 9.28
N PRO A 63 12.95 12.90 10.34
CA PRO A 63 12.85 13.98 11.33
C PRO A 63 14.15 14.26 12.08
N MET A 64 14.94 13.22 12.35
CA MET A 64 16.26 13.29 12.95
C MET A 64 17.32 12.62 12.05
N PRO A 65 18.59 13.03 12.13
CA PRO A 65 19.65 12.42 11.34
C PRO A 65 19.74 10.90 11.53
N LEU A 66 20.05 10.18 10.45
CA LEU A 66 20.21 8.72 10.48
C LEU A 66 21.30 8.36 11.50
N LYS A 67 20.94 7.54 12.49
CA LYS A 67 21.88 7.08 13.51
C LYS A 67 22.99 6.20 12.92
N ALA A 68 24.20 6.27 13.49
CA ALA A 68 25.39 5.59 12.99
C ALA A 68 25.28 4.05 12.99
N GLU A 69 24.40 3.48 13.78
CA GLU A 69 24.17 2.03 13.84
C GLU A 69 23.44 1.48 12.61
N TYR A 70 22.79 2.35 11.83
CA TYR A 70 22.08 1.95 10.61
C TYR A 70 23.01 2.02 9.39
N ASN A 71 22.96 0.98 8.56
CA ASN A 71 23.68 0.99 7.30
C ASN A 71 22.98 1.92 6.30
N LYS A 72 23.61 3.06 6.00
CA LYS A 72 23.07 4.10 5.10
C LYS A 72 22.73 3.61 3.68
N ASN A 73 23.36 2.52 3.22
CA ASN A 73 23.09 1.94 1.90
C ASN A 73 21.96 0.89 1.91
N GLN A 74 21.51 0.47 3.10
CA GLN A 74 20.38 -0.42 3.27
C GLN A 74 19.08 0.29 2.85
N ARG A 75 18.16 -0.45 2.27
CA ARG A 75 16.81 0.08 1.93
C ARG A 75 15.91 0.01 3.15
N LEU A 76 14.83 0.78 3.13
CA LEU A 76 13.85 0.77 4.21
C LEU A 76 13.24 -0.63 4.41
N ILE A 77 12.93 -1.34 3.34
CA ILE A 77 12.39 -2.71 3.40
C ILE A 77 13.34 -3.71 4.08
N ASP A 78 14.65 -3.49 3.97
CA ASP A 78 15.65 -4.41 4.51
C ASP A 78 15.80 -4.29 6.06
N LEU A 79 15.06 -3.36 6.70
CA LEU A 79 14.96 -3.25 8.16
C LEU A 79 14.08 -4.34 8.79
N ILE A 80 13.18 -4.94 8.03
CA ILE A 80 12.34 -6.02 8.52
C ILE A 80 13.17 -7.30 8.61
N GLU A 81 13.28 -7.83 9.81
CA GLU A 81 14.08 -9.03 10.07
C GLU A 81 13.46 -10.26 9.39
N LYS A 82 14.33 -11.16 8.96
CA LYS A 82 13.93 -12.48 8.45
C LYS A 82 14.01 -13.51 9.57
N PRO A 83 13.03 -14.44 9.65
CA PRO A 83 13.07 -15.49 10.66
C PRO A 83 14.36 -16.30 10.62
N LEU A 84 15.04 -16.44 11.76
CA LEU A 84 16.21 -17.29 11.92
C LEU A 84 15.80 -18.68 12.39
N TRP A 85 16.14 -19.69 11.62
CA TRP A 85 15.92 -21.08 11.98
C TRP A 85 17.19 -21.67 12.64
N THR A 86 17.23 -21.73 13.96
CA THR A 86 18.41 -22.17 14.72
C THR A 86 18.84 -23.60 14.39
N ALA A 87 17.89 -24.48 14.09
CA ALA A 87 18.17 -25.86 13.67
C ALA A 87 19.03 -25.97 12.41
N THR A 88 18.96 -24.97 11.52
CA THR A 88 19.72 -24.93 10.27
C THR A 88 20.83 -23.89 10.30
N GLY A 89 20.80 -22.97 11.27
CA GLY A 89 21.69 -21.80 11.33
C GLY A 89 21.46 -20.81 10.18
N LYS A 90 20.29 -20.87 9.48
CA LYS A 90 19.99 -20.02 8.32
C LYS A 90 18.71 -19.22 8.54
N THR A 91 18.67 -18.03 7.96
CA THR A 91 17.46 -17.21 7.89
C THR A 91 16.51 -17.72 6.79
N ALA A 92 15.21 -17.51 6.97
CA ALA A 92 14.22 -17.74 5.94
C ALA A 92 14.44 -16.80 4.73
N ASN A 93 13.94 -17.19 3.57
CA ASN A 93 13.95 -16.30 2.41
C ASN A 93 12.90 -15.21 2.52
N ASP A 94 11.76 -15.54 3.15
CA ASP A 94 10.59 -14.69 3.24
C ASP A 94 10.54 -13.94 4.58
N THR A 95 9.94 -12.76 4.55
CA THR A 95 9.61 -11.96 5.72
C THR A 95 8.30 -11.20 5.49
N LEU A 96 7.88 -10.44 6.49
CA LEU A 96 6.77 -9.50 6.35
C LEU A 96 7.15 -8.37 5.39
N ILE A 97 6.32 -8.11 4.38
CA ILE A 97 6.53 -7.02 3.42
C ILE A 97 5.23 -6.22 3.34
N PRO A 98 5.21 -4.95 3.79
CA PRO A 98 4.07 -4.07 3.55
C PRO A 98 3.97 -3.70 2.07
N ASP A 99 2.77 -3.37 1.59
CA ASP A 99 2.58 -3.00 0.19
C ASP A 99 3.31 -1.69 -0.13
N LEU A 100 3.21 -0.71 0.77
CA LEU A 100 3.93 0.57 0.62
C LEU A 100 4.08 1.31 1.96
N ILE A 101 5.14 2.12 2.05
CA ILE A 101 5.40 3.05 3.15
C ILE A 101 5.70 4.42 2.58
N SER A 102 5.09 5.45 3.17
CA SER A 102 5.37 6.85 2.88
C SER A 102 5.85 7.57 4.13
N ILE A 103 6.80 8.47 3.97
CA ILE A 103 7.27 9.36 5.04
C ILE A 103 6.94 10.79 4.63
N LYS A 104 6.09 11.45 5.40
CA LYS A 104 5.66 12.81 5.13
C LYS A 104 5.51 13.59 6.44
N ASP A 105 6.05 14.79 6.49
CA ASP A 105 5.93 15.73 7.62
C ASP A 105 6.23 15.09 9.00
N GLY A 106 7.24 14.24 9.05
CA GLY A 106 7.64 13.53 10.28
C GLY A 106 6.70 12.37 10.68
N GLN A 107 5.71 12.03 9.87
CA GLN A 107 4.85 10.87 10.06
C GLN A 107 5.42 9.65 9.30
N PHE A 108 5.30 8.48 9.90
CA PHE A 108 5.60 7.20 9.27
C PHE A 108 4.27 6.51 8.91
N ILE A 109 3.98 6.38 7.62
CA ILE A 109 2.66 5.98 7.14
C ILE A 109 2.78 4.62 6.46
N ILE A 110 2.06 3.63 6.98
CA ILE A 110 2.03 2.25 6.50
C ILE A 110 0.70 2.04 5.80
N PHE A 111 0.75 1.78 4.51
CA PHE A 111 -0.45 1.47 3.73
C PHE A 111 -0.45 0.01 3.30
N ASP A 112 -1.64 -0.53 3.19
CA ASP A 112 -1.90 -1.85 2.64
C ASP A 112 -3.07 -1.70 1.63
N ALA A 113 -2.77 -1.94 0.36
CA ALA A 113 -3.68 -1.69 -0.74
C ALA A 113 -4.51 -2.95 -1.03
N LYS A 114 -5.80 -2.88 -0.80
CA LYS A 114 -6.72 -4.01 -0.95
C LYS A 114 -7.70 -3.78 -2.10
N TYR A 115 -7.73 -4.68 -3.05
CA TYR A 115 -8.70 -4.67 -4.14
C TYR A 115 -9.92 -5.51 -3.75
N TYR A 116 -10.71 -4.99 -2.80
CA TYR A 116 -11.88 -5.67 -2.25
C TYR A 116 -13.14 -4.86 -2.53
N ASN A 117 -14.24 -5.56 -2.78
CA ASN A 117 -15.58 -4.97 -2.78
C ASN A 117 -16.15 -5.07 -1.36
N ALA A 118 -15.73 -4.15 -0.51
CA ALA A 118 -16.12 -4.14 0.89
C ALA A 118 -17.34 -3.25 1.13
N GLU A 119 -18.35 -3.81 1.84
CA GLU A 119 -19.53 -3.08 2.31
C GLU A 119 -19.34 -2.75 3.79
N LEU A 120 -19.00 -1.50 4.07
CA LEU A 120 -18.78 -0.98 5.43
C LEU A 120 -19.77 0.12 5.71
N GLU A 121 -20.93 -0.24 6.29
CA GLU A 121 -22.01 0.68 6.61
C GLU A 121 -22.28 0.67 8.12
N HIS A 122 -22.54 1.86 8.68
CA HIS A 122 -22.84 2.00 10.11
C HIS A 122 -24.05 1.13 10.53
N GLY A 123 -23.87 0.37 11.60
CA GLY A 123 -24.94 -0.50 12.15
C GLY A 123 -25.17 -1.80 11.38
N ARG A 124 -24.38 -2.10 10.36
CA ARG A 124 -24.43 -3.37 9.62
C ARG A 124 -23.21 -4.25 9.87
N ILE A 125 -23.38 -5.55 9.70
CA ILE A 125 -22.26 -6.49 9.74
C ILE A 125 -21.39 -6.23 8.52
N PRO A 126 -20.06 -6.00 8.69
CA PRO A 126 -19.14 -5.81 7.58
C PRO A 126 -19.14 -7.01 6.62
N LYS A 127 -19.04 -6.75 5.32
CA LYS A 127 -18.89 -7.78 4.29
C LYS A 127 -17.73 -7.44 3.37
N GLY A 128 -17.02 -8.47 2.90
CA GLY A 128 -15.90 -8.30 1.97
C GLY A 128 -14.72 -7.51 2.53
N GLN A 129 -14.68 -7.24 3.84
CA GLN A 129 -13.59 -6.52 4.51
C GLN A 129 -12.32 -7.37 4.57
N PRO A 130 -11.14 -6.75 4.75
CA PRO A 130 -9.90 -7.47 5.06
C PRO A 130 -10.06 -8.36 6.29
N GLY A 131 -9.63 -9.61 6.16
CA GLY A 131 -9.70 -10.58 7.26
C GLY A 131 -8.68 -10.30 8.37
N ILE A 132 -8.79 -11.11 9.45
CA ILE A 132 -7.92 -11.00 10.63
C ILE A 132 -6.42 -11.08 10.26
N GLU A 133 -6.07 -11.84 9.24
CA GLU A 133 -4.69 -11.94 8.76
C GLU A 133 -4.15 -10.60 8.27
N SER A 134 -4.92 -9.87 7.45
CA SER A 134 -4.54 -8.54 6.96
C SER A 134 -4.43 -7.53 8.10
N ILE A 135 -5.39 -7.55 9.04
CA ILE A 135 -5.39 -6.68 10.21
C ILE A 135 -4.15 -6.94 11.06
N THR A 136 -3.84 -8.20 11.36
CA THR A 136 -2.67 -8.56 12.18
C THR A 136 -1.36 -8.20 11.48
N LYS A 137 -1.23 -8.46 10.18
CA LYS A 137 -0.05 -8.06 9.39
C LYS A 137 0.21 -6.56 9.47
N GLN A 138 -0.83 -5.74 9.39
CA GLN A 138 -0.69 -4.29 9.44
C GLN A 138 -0.11 -3.82 10.78
N TYR A 139 -0.54 -4.39 11.89
CA TYR A 139 0.05 -4.13 13.20
C TYR A 139 1.49 -4.64 13.32
N LEU A 140 1.78 -5.83 12.75
CA LEU A 140 3.14 -6.38 12.74
C LEU A 140 4.11 -5.53 11.91
N TYR A 141 3.67 -4.90 10.83
CA TYR A 141 4.48 -3.94 10.10
C TYR A 141 4.89 -2.75 10.97
N GLN A 142 3.97 -2.18 11.75
CA GLN A 142 4.32 -1.13 12.70
C GLN A 142 5.35 -1.59 13.72
N LEU A 143 5.18 -2.78 14.31
CA LEU A 143 6.14 -3.34 15.26
C LEU A 143 7.51 -3.56 14.63
N ALA A 144 7.57 -4.05 13.40
CA ALA A 144 8.84 -4.28 12.69
C ALA A 144 9.65 -3.00 12.50
N TYR A 145 8.99 -1.86 12.33
CA TYR A 145 9.63 -0.55 12.18
C TYR A 145 9.74 0.25 13.49
N GLN A 146 9.21 -0.25 14.61
CA GLN A 146 9.08 0.52 15.86
C GLN A 146 10.43 1.09 16.33
N LYS A 147 11.50 0.30 16.26
CA LYS A 147 12.84 0.78 16.64
C LYS A 147 13.30 1.92 15.73
N PHE A 148 13.17 1.76 14.42
CA PHE A 148 13.54 2.80 13.44
C PHE A 148 12.75 4.09 13.64
N ILE A 149 11.44 3.99 13.86
CA ILE A 149 10.53 5.09 14.12
C ILE A 149 10.95 5.87 15.36
N THR A 150 11.20 5.16 16.47
CA THR A 150 11.62 5.76 17.75
C THR A 150 13.00 6.40 17.64
N ASP A 151 13.94 5.72 17.00
CA ASP A 151 15.33 6.17 16.85
C ASP A 151 15.48 7.45 16.04
N HIS A 152 14.56 7.73 15.14
CA HIS A 152 14.62 8.88 14.24
C HIS A 152 13.56 9.95 14.55
N GLY A 153 12.88 9.84 15.69
CA GLY A 153 12.01 10.91 16.23
C GLY A 153 10.78 11.20 15.37
N PHE A 154 10.21 10.18 14.72
CA PHE A 154 8.94 10.34 14.05
C PHE A 154 7.85 10.77 15.03
N ILE A 155 7.04 11.75 14.65
CA ILE A 155 6.00 12.32 15.52
C ILE A 155 4.78 11.43 15.66
N GLY A 156 4.60 10.48 14.73
CA GLY A 156 3.52 9.50 14.77
C GLY A 156 3.63 8.44 13.68
N VAL A 157 2.80 7.42 13.86
CA VAL A 157 2.58 6.37 12.86
C VAL A 157 1.13 6.47 12.40
N LYS A 158 0.89 6.22 11.14
CA LYS A 158 -0.44 6.05 10.56
C LYS A 158 -0.53 4.71 9.86
N ASN A 159 -1.61 3.99 10.10
CA ASN A 159 -1.93 2.75 9.42
C ASN A 159 -3.19 2.95 8.57
N CYS A 160 -3.19 2.51 7.31
CA CYS A 160 -4.34 2.69 6.45
C CYS A 160 -4.51 1.56 5.44
N PHE A 161 -5.74 1.07 5.30
CA PHE A 161 -6.18 0.27 4.17
C PHE A 161 -6.67 1.18 3.05
N LEU A 162 -6.18 0.96 1.83
CA LEU A 162 -6.60 1.67 0.62
C LEU A 162 -7.41 0.75 -0.27
N MET A 163 -8.68 1.06 -0.48
CA MET A 163 -9.58 0.28 -1.32
C MET A 163 -10.14 1.12 -2.46
N PRO A 164 -10.45 0.54 -3.62
CA PRO A 164 -11.09 1.28 -4.72
C PRO A 164 -12.56 1.54 -4.43
N THR A 165 -13.06 2.67 -4.97
CA THR A 165 -14.49 2.96 -5.07
C THR A 165 -14.82 3.52 -6.45
N GLU A 166 -16.09 3.41 -6.85
CA GLU A 166 -16.66 4.07 -8.03
C GLU A 166 -17.10 5.51 -7.72
N SER A 167 -17.12 5.93 -6.46
CA SER A 167 -17.40 7.31 -6.04
C SER A 167 -16.41 8.29 -6.68
N GLU A 168 -16.83 9.55 -6.78
CA GLU A 168 -15.96 10.64 -7.26
C GLU A 168 -15.08 11.25 -6.14
N GLU A 169 -15.38 10.93 -4.87
CA GLU A 169 -14.70 11.48 -3.70
C GLU A 169 -14.01 10.39 -2.89
N ILE A 170 -12.96 10.78 -2.15
CA ILE A 170 -12.32 9.92 -1.16
C ILE A 170 -13.28 9.73 0.00
N GLU A 171 -13.53 8.48 0.36
CA GLU A 171 -14.46 8.14 1.42
C GLU A 171 -13.74 7.68 2.68
N ASP A 172 -14.07 8.29 3.81
CA ASP A 172 -13.71 7.78 5.13
C ASP A 172 -14.70 6.66 5.51
N ARG A 173 -14.20 5.44 5.61
CA ARG A 173 -14.98 4.26 6.03
C ARG A 173 -14.66 3.81 7.45
N GLY A 174 -14.16 4.74 8.28
CA GLY A 174 -13.83 4.50 9.67
C GLY A 174 -12.48 3.82 9.86
N GLU A 175 -12.41 2.91 10.82
CA GLU A 175 -11.16 2.23 11.17
C GLU A 175 -11.40 0.79 11.63
N ALA A 176 -10.39 -0.06 11.45
CA ALA A 176 -10.31 -1.37 12.07
C ALA A 176 -9.39 -1.31 13.29
N SER A 177 -9.82 -1.92 14.40
CA SER A 177 -9.06 -1.93 15.65
C SER A 177 -9.15 -3.27 16.35
N MET A 178 -8.10 -3.56 17.13
CA MET A 178 -8.08 -4.65 18.10
C MET A 178 -7.58 -4.10 19.44
N GLU A 179 -8.45 -4.06 20.45
CA GLU A 179 -8.15 -3.44 21.74
C GLU A 179 -6.83 -3.91 22.35
N MET A 180 -6.55 -5.22 22.29
CA MET A 180 -5.31 -5.79 22.81
C MET A 180 -4.05 -5.26 22.11
N LEU A 181 -4.13 -4.86 20.84
CA LEU A 181 -3.00 -4.31 20.07
C LEU A 181 -2.91 -2.80 20.26
N SER A 182 -4.04 -2.11 20.34
CA SER A 182 -4.10 -0.69 20.69
C SER A 182 -3.52 -0.43 22.08
N ALA A 183 -3.74 -1.35 23.05
CA ALA A 183 -3.14 -1.28 24.37
C ALA A 183 -1.60 -1.37 24.38
N LEU A 184 -0.99 -1.89 23.30
CA LEU A 184 0.46 -1.90 23.09
C LEU A 184 0.98 -0.61 22.43
N GLY A 185 0.14 0.40 22.25
CA GLY A 185 0.49 1.66 21.58
C GLY A 185 0.50 1.57 20.05
N LEU A 186 -0.01 0.48 19.48
CA LEU A 186 -0.14 0.34 18.04
C LEU A 186 -1.37 1.10 17.54
N GLN A 187 -1.21 1.75 16.39
CA GLN A 187 -2.24 2.61 15.83
C GLN A 187 -3.34 1.81 15.14
N ASN A 188 -4.59 2.21 15.34
CA ASN A 188 -5.71 1.66 14.59
C ASN A 188 -5.51 1.87 13.08
N ILE A 189 -6.14 1.03 12.30
CA ILE A 189 -5.99 1.01 10.85
C ILE A 189 -7.14 1.81 10.24
N LYS A 190 -6.87 2.99 9.73
CA LYS A 190 -7.85 3.79 8.98
C LYS A 190 -8.28 3.04 7.72
N VAL A 191 -9.53 3.21 7.31
CA VAL A 191 -10.04 2.64 6.07
C VAL A 191 -10.44 3.77 5.13
N ARG A 192 -9.80 3.84 3.96
CA ARG A 192 -10.06 4.87 2.95
C ARG A 192 -10.41 4.23 1.62
N PHE A 193 -11.54 4.64 1.07
CA PHE A 193 -11.93 4.26 -0.27
C PHE A 193 -11.53 5.37 -1.23
N LEU A 194 -10.75 5.01 -2.24
CA LEU A 194 -10.19 5.92 -3.22
C LEU A 194 -10.96 5.84 -4.55
N PRO A 195 -11.38 6.96 -5.13
CA PRO A 195 -11.95 6.97 -6.47
C PRO A 195 -11.01 6.32 -7.48
N ALA A 196 -11.36 5.16 -8.02
CA ALA A 196 -10.51 4.41 -8.93
C ALA A 196 -10.09 5.24 -10.15
N ARG A 197 -11.01 6.06 -10.70
CA ARG A 197 -10.72 6.97 -11.81
C ARG A 197 -9.63 7.99 -11.47
N MET A 198 -9.69 8.58 -10.28
CA MET A 198 -8.69 9.54 -9.81
C MET A 198 -7.33 8.87 -9.64
N VAL A 199 -7.29 7.70 -9.00
CA VAL A 199 -6.07 6.89 -8.78
C VAL A 199 -5.39 6.58 -10.12
N TYR A 200 -6.15 6.09 -11.10
CA TYR A 200 -5.63 5.80 -12.44
C TYR A 200 -5.18 7.06 -13.17
N ALA A 201 -5.91 8.16 -13.05
CA ALA A 201 -5.54 9.43 -13.69
C ALA A 201 -4.21 9.98 -13.13
N HIS A 202 -3.98 9.88 -11.82
CA HIS A 202 -2.70 10.24 -11.19
C HIS A 202 -1.56 9.36 -11.72
N TYR A 203 -1.74 8.04 -11.68
CA TYR A 203 -0.75 7.08 -12.17
C TYR A 203 -0.36 7.34 -13.63
N LEU A 204 -1.36 7.60 -14.50
CA LEU A 204 -1.16 7.82 -15.91
C LEU A 204 -0.43 9.10 -16.25
N SER A 205 -0.69 10.14 -15.48
CA SER A 205 -0.04 11.44 -15.60
C SER A 205 1.26 11.57 -14.83
N ASP A 206 1.75 10.45 -14.22
CA ASP A 206 2.98 10.41 -13.41
C ASP A 206 2.95 11.44 -12.24
N ARG A 207 1.76 11.61 -11.65
CA ARG A 207 1.54 12.54 -10.54
C ARG A 207 1.35 11.78 -9.24
N LYS A 208 1.96 12.27 -8.17
CA LYS A 208 1.71 11.77 -6.82
C LYS A 208 0.39 12.30 -6.29
N MET A 209 -0.23 11.52 -5.44
CA MET A 209 -1.44 11.91 -4.73
C MET A 209 -1.07 12.66 -3.45
N ASP A 210 -1.87 13.64 -3.07
CA ASP A 210 -1.70 14.29 -1.78
C ASP A 210 -2.21 13.39 -0.64
N ILE A 211 -1.28 12.91 0.20
CA ILE A 211 -1.60 12.05 1.33
C ILE A 211 -2.46 12.78 2.37
N ASP A 212 -2.36 14.10 2.50
CA ASP A 212 -3.15 14.87 3.46
C ASP A 212 -4.66 14.82 3.14
N ALA A 213 -5.01 14.63 1.86
CA ALA A 213 -6.39 14.44 1.45
C ALA A 213 -7.04 13.16 2.05
N LEU A 214 -6.25 12.24 2.58
CA LEU A 214 -6.75 11.01 3.22
C LEU A 214 -7.25 11.24 4.66
N ASN A 215 -6.93 12.36 5.30
CA ASN A 215 -7.28 12.65 6.70
C ASN A 215 -6.93 11.48 7.65
N LEU A 216 -5.67 11.07 7.65
CA LEU A 216 -5.16 9.96 8.49
C LEU A 216 -4.90 10.38 9.92
#